data_b44c8de94245712c1c6b2f01a3f4f7d1
#
_entry.id   b44c8de94245712c1c6b2f01a3f4f7d1
#
_cell.length_a   1.000
_cell.length_b   1.000
_cell.length_c   1.000
_cell.angle_alpha   90.00
_cell.angle_beta   90.00
_cell.angle_gamma   90.00
#
_symmetry.space_group_name_H-M   'P 1'
#
loop_
_entity.id
_entity.type
_entity.pdbx_description
1 polymer ?
#
loop_
_entity_poly.entity_id
_entity_poly.type
_entity_poly.pdbx_seq_one_letter_code
_entity_poly.pdbx_strand_id
1 'polypeptide(L)'
;MGIRVLFAVLLACASFVCAAYGDDASTAQALAQNHADAREFGIFFGGMATQYDLCVKKGFLPKRKQSAEATAKSILEKMRESTPGPDQSAYVQEGWDLVKREVAKHSSDYTREKCTSWVGAEWEKMLATMHAQ
;
A
#
# COMPACT_ATOMS: atom_id res chain seq x y z
N MET A 1 -3.16 6.20 16.99
CA MET A 1 -4.37 5.48 17.38
C MET A 1 -5.06 4.70 16.24
N GLY A 2 -4.42 4.50 15.09
CA GLY A 2 -5.03 3.85 13.92
C GLY A 2 -4.57 2.43 13.58
N ILE A 3 -3.44 1.99 14.10
CA ILE A 3 -2.82 0.71 13.68
C ILE A 3 -3.50 -0.52 14.30
N ARG A 4 -4.10 -0.39 15.48
CA ARG A 4 -4.80 -1.52 16.16
C ARG A 4 -6.11 -1.92 15.49
N VAL A 5 -6.72 -1.04 14.73
CA VAL A 5 -8.00 -1.31 14.04
C VAL A 5 -7.78 -2.10 12.75
N LEU A 6 -6.66 -1.88 12.05
CA LEU A 6 -6.33 -2.62 10.82
C LEU A 6 -6.02 -4.11 11.07
N PHE A 7 -5.40 -4.45 12.21
CA PHE A 7 -5.13 -5.85 12.56
C PHE A 7 -6.36 -6.62 13.02
N ALA A 8 -7.34 -5.95 13.63
CA ALA A 8 -8.58 -6.59 14.06
C ALA A 8 -9.48 -6.99 12.87
N VAL A 9 -9.44 -6.24 11.78
CA VAL A 9 -10.22 -6.54 10.57
C VAL A 9 -9.65 -7.76 9.83
N LEU A 10 -8.32 -7.96 9.83
CA LEU A 10 -7.69 -9.13 9.20
C LEU A 10 -7.98 -10.45 9.92
N LEU A 11 -8.17 -10.42 11.24
CA LEU A 11 -8.51 -11.64 12.01
C LEU A 11 -10.01 -12.00 11.95
N ALA A 12 -10.89 -11.03 11.71
CA ALA A 12 -12.32 -11.29 11.55
C ALA A 12 -12.67 -11.99 10.23
N CYS A 13 -11.84 -11.85 9.19
CA CYS A 13 -12.07 -12.52 7.91
C CYS A 13 -11.82 -14.03 7.93
N ALA A 14 -11.02 -14.55 8.87
CA ALA A 14 -10.73 -15.98 8.95
C ALA A 14 -11.89 -16.84 9.49
N SER A 15 -12.88 -16.23 10.16
CA SER A 15 -13.99 -16.94 10.79
C SER A 15 -15.25 -17.06 9.91
N PHE A 16 -15.29 -16.39 8.76
CA PHE A 16 -16.48 -16.37 7.89
C PHE A 16 -16.45 -17.36 6.72
N VAL A 17 -15.39 -18.13 6.57
CA VAL A 17 -15.22 -19.04 5.42
C VAL A 17 -16.13 -20.28 5.48
N CYS A 18 -16.76 -20.57 6.61
CA CYS A 18 -17.55 -21.81 6.78
C CYS A 18 -19.06 -21.69 6.54
N ALA A 19 -19.61 -20.52 6.22
CA ALA A 19 -21.06 -20.33 6.17
C ALA A 19 -21.65 -20.02 4.78
N ALA A 20 -20.85 -19.98 3.70
CA ALA A 20 -21.30 -19.46 2.41
C ALA A 20 -21.41 -20.51 1.31
N TYR A 21 -22.02 -21.65 1.60
CA TYR A 21 -22.53 -22.54 0.54
C TYR A 21 -23.99 -22.14 0.27
N GLY A 22 -24.22 -21.23 -0.69
CA GLY A 22 -25.55 -21.01 -1.21
C GLY A 22 -25.99 -19.58 -1.54
N ASP A 23 -25.15 -18.54 -1.40
CA ASP A 23 -25.56 -17.18 -1.75
C ASP A 23 -24.55 -16.50 -2.70
N ASP A 24 -24.86 -16.48 -4.00
CA ASP A 24 -24.06 -15.83 -5.03
C ASP A 24 -23.84 -14.33 -4.75
N ALA A 25 -24.80 -13.66 -4.07
CA ALA A 25 -24.71 -12.25 -3.70
C ALA A 25 -23.65 -12.03 -2.60
N SER A 26 -23.53 -12.90 -1.59
CA SER A 26 -22.52 -12.79 -0.54
C SER A 26 -21.10 -13.05 -1.09
N THR A 27 -20.95 -13.97 -2.02
CA THR A 27 -19.68 -14.26 -2.71
C THR A 27 -19.25 -13.08 -3.58
N ALA A 28 -20.18 -12.48 -4.34
CA ALA A 28 -19.91 -11.30 -5.16
C ALA A 28 -19.51 -10.10 -4.30
N GLN A 29 -20.17 -9.90 -3.15
CA GLN A 29 -19.84 -8.82 -2.21
C GLN A 29 -18.45 -9.03 -1.56
N ALA A 30 -18.11 -10.24 -1.15
CA ALA A 30 -16.80 -10.57 -0.61
C ALA A 30 -15.69 -10.34 -1.64
N LEU A 31 -15.92 -10.72 -2.90
CA LEU A 31 -14.97 -10.49 -3.99
C LEU A 31 -14.78 -9.00 -4.25
N ALA A 32 -15.86 -8.21 -4.28
CA ALA A 32 -15.79 -6.76 -4.45
C ALA A 32 -15.01 -6.09 -3.31
N GLN A 33 -15.19 -6.56 -2.06
CA GLN A 33 -14.44 -6.06 -0.92
C GLN A 33 -12.95 -6.39 -1.04
N ASN A 34 -12.59 -7.60 -1.44
CA ASN A 34 -11.20 -7.99 -1.67
C ASN A 34 -10.52 -7.13 -2.75
N HIS A 35 -11.26 -6.75 -3.81
CA HIS A 35 -10.75 -5.85 -4.84
C HIS A 35 -10.53 -4.44 -4.29
N ALA A 36 -11.45 -3.93 -3.47
CA ALA A 36 -11.32 -2.63 -2.82
C ALA A 36 -10.10 -2.60 -1.87
N ASP A 37 -9.91 -3.63 -1.06
CA ASP A 37 -8.79 -3.75 -0.13
C ASP A 37 -7.45 -3.81 -0.89
N ALA A 38 -7.38 -4.57 -1.99
CA ALA A 38 -6.19 -4.64 -2.84
C ALA A 38 -5.85 -3.28 -3.46
N ARG A 39 -6.86 -2.53 -3.91
CA ARG A 39 -6.68 -1.16 -4.42
C ARG A 39 -6.15 -0.23 -3.33
N GLU A 40 -6.67 -0.30 -2.10
CA GLU A 40 -6.18 0.50 -0.98
C GLU A 40 -4.71 0.19 -0.64
N PHE A 41 -4.30 -1.07 -0.72
CA PHE A 41 -2.89 -1.44 -0.61
C PHE A 41 -2.03 -0.75 -1.67
N GLY A 42 -2.50 -0.74 -2.92
CA GLY A 42 -1.84 -0.03 -4.02
C GLY A 42 -1.73 1.47 -3.76
N ILE A 43 -2.79 2.10 -3.27
CA ILE A 43 -2.80 3.51 -2.90
C ILE A 43 -1.80 3.79 -1.78
N PHE A 44 -1.78 2.98 -0.74
CA PHE A 44 -0.88 3.16 0.39
C PHE A 44 0.61 3.03 -0.01
N PHE A 45 1.00 1.88 -0.56
CA PHE A 45 2.40 1.64 -0.95
C PHE A 45 2.85 2.53 -2.11
N GLY A 46 1.99 2.71 -3.11
CA GLY A 46 2.24 3.59 -4.23
C GLY A 46 2.37 5.06 -3.80
N GLY A 47 1.53 5.50 -2.88
CA GLY A 47 1.58 6.85 -2.31
C GLY A 47 2.89 7.10 -1.57
N MET A 48 3.25 6.23 -0.66
CA MET A 48 4.50 6.32 0.10
C MET A 48 5.73 6.36 -0.81
N ALA A 49 5.80 5.42 -1.76
CA ALA A 49 6.93 5.32 -2.67
C ALA A 49 7.03 6.52 -3.62
N THR A 50 5.91 6.94 -4.22
CA THR A 50 5.89 8.06 -5.16
C THR A 50 6.27 9.38 -4.49
N GLN A 51 5.77 9.62 -3.27
CA GLN A 51 6.11 10.81 -2.49
C GLN A 51 7.59 10.84 -2.14
N TYR A 52 8.15 9.70 -1.69
CA TYR A 52 9.57 9.61 -1.36
C TYR A 52 10.45 9.87 -2.59
N ASP A 53 10.18 9.21 -3.71
CA ASP A 53 10.94 9.38 -4.95
C ASP A 53 10.83 10.81 -5.51
N LEU A 54 9.66 11.47 -5.36
CA LEU A 54 9.48 12.88 -5.69
C LEU A 54 10.38 13.78 -4.82
N CYS A 55 10.44 13.53 -3.51
CA CYS A 55 11.30 14.28 -2.59
C CYS A 55 12.80 14.08 -2.89
N VAL A 56 13.21 12.87 -3.30
CA VAL A 56 14.56 12.58 -3.78
C VAL A 56 14.85 13.34 -5.07
N LYS A 57 13.91 13.31 -6.03
CA LYS A 57 14.04 14.05 -7.31
C LYS A 57 14.20 15.56 -7.10
N LYS A 58 13.51 16.12 -6.11
CA LYS A 58 13.66 17.53 -5.72
C LYS A 58 14.94 17.83 -4.94
N GLY A 59 15.74 16.84 -4.60
CA GLY A 59 16.95 17.00 -3.80
C GLY A 59 16.72 17.26 -2.31
N PHE A 60 15.53 16.92 -1.80
CA PHE A 60 15.17 17.12 -0.39
C PHE A 60 15.42 15.89 0.48
N LEU A 61 15.49 14.70 -0.13
CA LEU A 61 15.86 13.45 0.52
C LEU A 61 17.06 12.82 -0.17
N PRO A 62 17.85 12.00 0.54
CA PRO A 62 19.03 11.36 -0.03
C PRO A 62 18.63 10.28 -1.05
N LYS A 63 19.39 10.21 -2.13
CA LYS A 63 19.26 9.14 -3.14
C LYS A 63 19.69 7.81 -2.53
N ARG A 64 18.88 6.79 -2.73
CA ARG A 64 19.16 5.40 -2.33
C ARG A 64 19.67 4.57 -3.52
N LYS A 65 20.23 3.40 -3.23
CA LYS A 65 20.68 2.44 -4.28
C LYS A 65 19.50 2.01 -5.17
N GLN A 66 18.34 1.85 -4.58
CA GLN A 66 17.10 1.48 -5.24
C GLN A 66 16.05 2.56 -5.00
N SER A 67 15.21 2.84 -5.99
CA SER A 67 14.09 3.78 -5.81
C SER A 67 13.10 3.26 -4.78
N ALA A 68 12.34 4.17 -4.17
CA ALA A 68 11.28 3.78 -3.27
C ALA A 68 10.20 2.95 -4.00
N GLU A 69 9.89 3.29 -5.24
CA GLU A 69 8.98 2.51 -6.09
C GLU A 69 9.46 1.05 -6.25
N ALA A 70 10.71 0.83 -6.60
CA ALA A 70 11.26 -0.51 -6.76
C ALA A 70 11.28 -1.30 -5.44
N THR A 71 11.60 -0.64 -4.33
CA THR A 71 11.58 -1.24 -2.99
C THR A 71 10.17 -1.66 -2.60
N ALA A 72 9.18 -0.78 -2.76
CA ALA A 72 7.79 -1.08 -2.43
C ALA A 72 7.22 -2.21 -3.30
N LYS A 73 7.50 -2.23 -4.60
CA LYS A 73 7.10 -3.32 -5.49
C LYS A 73 7.69 -4.66 -5.08
N SER A 74 8.96 -4.68 -4.65
CA SER A 74 9.60 -5.90 -4.13
C SER A 74 8.93 -6.40 -2.85
N ILE A 75 8.52 -5.51 -1.95
CA ILE A 75 7.78 -5.86 -0.73
C ILE A 75 6.42 -6.47 -1.09
N LEU A 76 5.67 -5.82 -1.97
CA LEU A 76 4.36 -6.31 -2.42
C LEU A 76 4.45 -7.68 -3.08
N GLU A 77 5.49 -7.93 -3.88
CA GLU A 77 5.70 -9.24 -4.51
C GLU A 77 5.95 -10.34 -3.47
N LYS A 78 6.79 -10.08 -2.47
CA LYS A 78 7.03 -11.01 -1.36
C LYS A 78 5.74 -11.28 -0.56
N MET A 79 4.95 -10.25 -0.31
CA MET A 79 3.66 -10.40 0.36
C MET A 79 2.70 -11.26 -0.48
N ARG A 80 2.66 -11.03 -1.79
CA ARG A 80 1.85 -11.84 -2.71
C ARG A 80 2.25 -13.32 -2.69
N GLU A 81 3.55 -13.60 -2.74
CA GLU A 81 4.09 -14.97 -2.72
C GLU A 81 3.76 -15.71 -1.41
N SER A 82 3.70 -15.00 -0.30
CA SER A 82 3.41 -15.56 1.03
C SER A 82 1.94 -15.60 1.40
N THR A 83 1.06 -14.99 0.59
CA THR A 83 -0.38 -14.90 0.89
C THR A 83 -1.16 -15.86 -0.02
N PRO A 84 -1.85 -16.85 0.54
CA PRO A 84 -2.70 -17.74 -0.25
C PRO A 84 -3.92 -17.00 -0.80
N GLY A 85 -4.39 -17.42 -1.97
CA GLY A 85 -5.57 -16.87 -2.59
C GLY A 85 -5.35 -16.38 -4.02
N PRO A 86 -6.38 -15.78 -4.65
CA PRO A 86 -6.30 -15.28 -6.01
C PRO A 86 -5.33 -14.10 -6.12
N ASP A 87 -4.69 -13.96 -7.27
CA ASP A 87 -3.81 -12.84 -7.57
C ASP A 87 -4.60 -11.52 -7.69
N GLN A 88 -4.29 -10.57 -6.81
CA GLN A 88 -4.92 -9.25 -6.75
C GLN A 88 -4.02 -8.13 -7.34
N SER A 89 -2.92 -8.50 -8.00
CA SER A 89 -1.91 -7.55 -8.49
C SER A 89 -2.48 -6.47 -9.40
N ALA A 90 -3.49 -6.78 -10.22
CA ALA A 90 -4.13 -5.82 -11.10
C ALA A 90 -4.84 -4.69 -10.32
N TYR A 91 -5.50 -5.01 -9.22
CA TYR A 91 -6.19 -4.02 -8.37
C TYR A 91 -5.20 -3.22 -7.53
N VAL A 92 -4.13 -3.84 -7.06
CA VAL A 92 -3.01 -3.14 -6.42
C VAL A 92 -2.39 -2.13 -7.38
N GLN A 93 -2.15 -2.53 -8.63
CA GLN A 93 -1.60 -1.64 -9.65
C GLN A 93 -2.56 -0.49 -9.99
N GLU A 94 -3.86 -0.74 -10.04
CA GLU A 94 -4.87 0.31 -10.25
C GLU A 94 -4.80 1.38 -9.15
N GLY A 95 -4.74 0.98 -7.89
CA GLY A 95 -4.59 1.89 -6.76
C GLY A 95 -3.27 2.66 -6.81
N TRP A 96 -2.19 1.99 -7.18
CA TRP A 96 -0.87 2.60 -7.38
C TRP A 96 -0.91 3.70 -8.44
N ASP A 97 -1.46 3.41 -9.61
CA ASP A 97 -1.54 4.37 -10.71
C ASP A 97 -2.43 5.57 -10.36
N LEU A 98 -3.50 5.33 -9.61
CA LEU A 98 -4.37 6.40 -9.11
C LEU A 98 -3.60 7.38 -8.24
N VAL A 99 -2.93 6.89 -7.19
CA VAL A 99 -2.21 7.76 -6.26
C VAL A 99 -0.99 8.42 -6.90
N LYS A 100 -0.32 7.74 -7.82
CA LYS A 100 0.79 8.31 -8.59
C LYS A 100 0.37 9.55 -9.39
N ARG A 101 -0.80 9.50 -10.02
CA ARG A 101 -1.38 10.67 -10.71
C ARG A 101 -1.72 11.80 -9.74
N GLU A 102 -2.29 11.47 -8.58
CA GLU A 102 -2.64 12.49 -7.58
C GLU A 102 -1.39 13.17 -6.99
N VAL A 103 -0.36 12.41 -6.64
CA VAL A 103 0.92 12.99 -6.18
C VAL A 103 1.54 13.90 -7.24
N ALA A 104 1.47 13.52 -8.52
CA ALA A 104 1.99 14.34 -9.61
C ALA A 104 1.25 15.68 -9.75
N LYS A 105 -0.08 15.68 -9.62
CA LYS A 105 -0.90 16.91 -9.66
C LYS A 105 -0.55 17.88 -8.52
N HIS A 106 -0.19 17.35 -7.36
CA HIS A 106 0.11 18.10 -6.15
C HIS A 106 1.61 18.18 -5.85
N SER A 107 2.45 18.05 -6.87
CA SER A 107 3.92 18.03 -6.70
C SER A 107 4.49 19.30 -6.06
N SER A 108 3.85 20.44 -6.24
CA SER A 108 4.23 21.72 -5.59
C SER A 108 4.08 21.71 -4.08
N ASP A 109 3.18 20.88 -3.53
CA ASP A 109 2.91 20.80 -2.10
C ASP A 109 4.02 20.08 -1.33
N TYR A 110 4.93 19.40 -2.05
CA TYR A 110 6.07 18.69 -1.47
C TYR A 110 7.26 19.63 -1.32
N THR A 111 7.20 20.42 -0.25
CA THR A 111 8.28 21.32 0.20
C THR A 111 9.41 20.54 0.86
N ARG A 112 10.56 21.18 1.05
CA ARG A 112 11.68 20.61 1.81
C ARG A 112 11.24 20.16 3.21
N GLU A 113 10.50 21.01 3.91
CA GLU A 113 10.00 20.71 5.25
C GLU A 113 9.10 19.46 5.26
N LYS A 114 8.10 19.41 4.38
CA LYS A 114 7.22 18.26 4.26
C LYS A 114 7.97 16.97 3.92
N CYS A 115 8.94 17.04 3.02
CA CYS A 115 9.77 15.91 2.64
C CYS A 115 10.62 15.39 3.80
N THR A 116 11.28 16.26 4.55
CA THR A 116 12.22 15.85 5.61
C THR A 116 11.51 15.51 6.92
N SER A 117 10.47 16.25 7.30
CA SER A 117 9.80 16.04 8.59
C SER A 117 8.70 14.96 8.55
N TRP A 118 8.13 14.68 7.38
CA TRP A 118 7.02 13.73 7.28
C TRP A 118 7.27 12.62 6.27
N VAL A 119 7.49 12.90 4.98
CA VAL A 119 7.61 11.85 3.95
C VAL A 119 8.76 10.89 4.26
N GLY A 120 9.94 11.41 4.59
CA GLY A 120 11.11 10.60 4.93
C GLY A 120 10.89 9.76 6.18
N ALA A 121 10.32 10.34 7.23
CA ALA A 121 10.04 9.66 8.49
C ALA A 121 9.01 8.53 8.32
N GLU A 122 7.92 8.76 7.61
CA GLU A 122 6.90 7.74 7.36
C GLU A 122 7.44 6.59 6.49
N TRP A 123 8.27 6.90 5.50
CA TRP A 123 8.93 5.88 4.69
C TRP A 123 9.82 4.96 5.55
N GLU A 124 10.69 5.52 6.39
CA GLU A 124 11.56 4.75 7.28
C GLU A 124 10.75 3.91 8.29
N LYS A 125 9.68 4.46 8.82
CA LYS A 125 8.78 3.76 9.73
C LYS A 125 8.11 2.57 9.05
N MET A 126 7.65 2.73 7.82
CA MET A 126 7.07 1.65 7.02
C MET A 126 8.11 0.54 6.80
N LEU A 127 9.33 0.87 6.36
CA LEU A 127 10.39 -0.11 6.16
C LEU A 127 10.73 -0.87 7.44
N ALA A 128 10.86 -0.17 8.58
CA ALA A 128 11.13 -0.80 9.88
C ALA A 128 10.03 -1.78 10.26
N THR A 129 8.76 -1.45 10.02
CA THR A 129 7.62 -2.33 10.28
C THR A 129 7.65 -3.58 9.41
N MET A 130 8.03 -3.46 8.15
CA MET A 130 8.14 -4.59 7.21
C MET A 130 9.33 -5.51 7.51
N HIS A 131 10.42 -4.97 8.02
CA HIS A 131 11.60 -5.77 8.40
C HIS A 131 11.45 -6.49 9.76
N ALA A 132 10.51 -6.05 10.60
CA ALA A 132 10.23 -6.67 11.90
C ALA A 132 9.34 -7.92 11.81
N GLN A 133 8.79 -8.24 10.63
CA GLN A 133 7.97 -9.42 10.35
C GLN A 133 8.80 -10.51 9.68
#